data_839350818430ff2d827572f8a753dc52
#
_entry.id   839350818430ff2d827572f8a753dc52
#
_cell.length_a   1.000
_cell.length_b   1.000
_cell.length_c   1.000
_cell.angle_alpha   90.00
_cell.angle_beta   90.00
_cell.angle_gamma   90.00
#
_symmetry.space_group_name_H-M   'P 1'
#
loop_
_entity.id
_entity.type
_entity.pdbx_description
1 polymer ?
#
loop_
_entity_poly.entity_id
_entity_poly.type
_entity_poly.pdbx_seq_one_letter_code
_entity_poly.pdbx_strand_id
1 'polypeptide(L)'
;MGFQVTDDEVLYLYPYYSLDEKHDKMSRMVYHVFKKGWGVDTYLPEICDDLFEAVEDYMAENGMEDLEVAVTVMPSHLKGTYGESLLKMAHRLAEEFGYWDASDLIERTADKTKSTEGGIRAVGAHLLTLGLSPDFDEIDYSVDVYMILDDITTSGSSLEAAKQILVRNGVEEGDIIKIAVAKTMHDD
;
A
#
# COMPACT_ATOMS: atom_id res chain seq x y z
N MET A 1 4.57 5.07 -16.86
CA MET A 1 5.49 5.59 -15.80
C MET A 1 5.86 4.42 -14.89
N GLY A 2 7.16 4.07 -14.75
CA GLY A 2 7.55 2.90 -13.95
C GLY A 2 7.73 3.21 -12.45
N PHE A 3 7.75 2.16 -11.63
CA PHE A 3 8.04 2.28 -10.20
C PHE A 3 9.49 2.73 -9.94
N GLN A 4 9.66 3.50 -8.86
CA GLN A 4 10.93 3.69 -8.17
C GLN A 4 10.98 2.73 -6.98
N VAL A 5 12.18 2.40 -6.50
CA VAL A 5 12.38 1.41 -5.43
C VAL A 5 13.16 2.05 -4.28
N THR A 6 12.74 1.79 -3.05
CA THR A 6 13.49 2.17 -1.83
C THR A 6 14.52 1.11 -1.47
N ASP A 7 15.45 1.43 -0.54
CA ASP A 7 16.42 0.45 0.00
C ASP A 7 15.72 -0.73 0.70
N ASP A 8 14.50 -0.54 1.22
CA ASP A 8 13.68 -1.58 1.87
C ASP A 8 12.73 -2.30 0.88
N GLU A 9 13.02 -2.23 -0.43
CA GLU A 9 12.27 -2.91 -1.49
C GLU A 9 10.78 -2.50 -1.55
N VAL A 10 10.45 -1.26 -1.21
CA VAL A 10 9.12 -0.70 -1.44
C VAL A 10 9.10 -0.02 -2.80
N LEU A 11 8.20 -0.46 -3.66
CA LEU A 11 7.90 0.20 -4.93
C LEU A 11 7.06 1.45 -4.67
N TYR A 12 7.33 2.55 -5.38
CA TYR A 12 6.51 3.77 -5.26
C TYR A 12 6.42 4.53 -6.58
N LEU A 13 5.29 5.23 -6.80
CA LEU A 13 5.06 6.00 -8.03
C LEU A 13 5.68 7.40 -7.96
N TYR A 14 5.41 8.11 -6.85
CA TYR A 14 5.74 9.53 -6.76
C TYR A 14 6.63 9.88 -5.59
N PRO A 15 7.59 10.79 -5.75
CA PRO A 15 8.17 11.49 -4.61
C PRO A 15 7.09 12.37 -3.95
N TYR A 16 7.01 12.37 -2.64
CA TYR A 16 6.08 13.18 -1.86
C TYR A 16 6.88 14.16 -0.99
N TYR A 17 6.65 15.43 -1.22
CA TYR A 17 7.18 16.52 -0.41
C TYR A 17 6.09 17.06 0.50
N SER A 18 6.40 17.30 1.78
CA SER A 18 5.43 17.90 2.68
C SER A 18 4.99 19.27 2.16
N LEU A 19 3.77 19.69 2.46
CA LEU A 19 3.22 20.96 1.96
C LEU A 19 4.01 22.19 2.44
N ASP A 20 4.80 22.03 3.50
CA ASP A 20 5.65 23.08 4.06
C ASP A 20 6.98 23.22 3.31
N GLU A 21 7.41 22.18 2.56
CA GLU A 21 8.72 22.13 1.91
C GLU A 21 8.64 22.42 0.40
N LYS A 22 7.69 21.80 -0.30
CA LYS A 22 7.60 21.93 -1.76
C LYS A 22 6.17 21.72 -2.28
N HIS A 23 5.67 22.70 -3.02
CA HIS A 23 4.31 22.66 -3.57
C HIS A 23 4.29 22.11 -5.01
N ASP A 24 4.77 20.90 -5.25
CA ASP A 24 4.58 20.28 -6.55
C ASP A 24 3.14 19.73 -6.77
N LYS A 25 2.77 19.54 -8.04
CA LYS A 25 1.41 19.12 -8.42
C LYS A 25 1.08 17.74 -7.83
N MET A 26 2.01 16.79 -7.93
CA MET A 26 1.76 15.38 -7.53
C MET A 26 1.63 15.25 -6.02
N SER A 27 2.51 15.86 -5.23
CA SER A 27 2.39 15.87 -3.76
C SER A 27 1.06 16.45 -3.30
N ARG A 28 0.54 17.51 -3.98
CA ARG A 28 -0.79 18.08 -3.68
C ARG A 28 -1.91 17.11 -4.03
N MET A 29 -1.87 16.45 -5.19
CA MET A 29 -2.88 15.47 -5.59
C MET A 29 -2.94 14.32 -4.58
N VAL A 30 -1.81 13.69 -4.28
CA VAL A 30 -1.71 12.60 -3.30
C VAL A 30 -2.24 13.04 -1.92
N TYR A 31 -1.82 14.22 -1.44
CA TYR A 31 -2.32 14.75 -0.17
C TYR A 31 -3.82 14.95 -0.15
N HIS A 32 -4.38 15.58 -1.19
CA HIS A 32 -5.82 15.85 -1.24
C HIS A 32 -6.63 14.56 -1.31
N VAL A 33 -6.24 13.61 -2.15
CA VAL A 33 -6.95 12.34 -2.33
C VAL A 33 -6.88 11.47 -1.08
N PHE A 34 -5.68 11.21 -0.56
CA PHE A 34 -5.49 10.21 0.48
C PHE A 34 -5.53 10.76 1.92
N LYS A 35 -5.18 12.03 2.14
CA LYS A 35 -5.18 12.61 3.49
C LYS A 35 -6.39 13.49 3.77
N LYS A 36 -7.02 14.07 2.74
CA LYS A 36 -8.19 14.96 2.91
C LYS A 36 -9.49 14.38 2.35
N GLY A 37 -9.42 13.35 1.49
CA GLY A 37 -10.57 12.82 0.78
C GLY A 37 -11.17 13.81 -0.23
N TRP A 38 -10.38 14.78 -0.72
CA TRP A 38 -10.81 15.79 -1.67
C TRP A 38 -10.34 15.49 -3.08
N GLY A 39 -11.17 15.83 -4.06
CA GLY A 39 -10.82 15.61 -5.46
C GLY A 39 -10.68 14.14 -5.85
N VAL A 40 -11.29 13.24 -5.08
CA VAL A 40 -11.24 11.80 -5.33
C VAL A 40 -11.73 11.49 -6.73
N ASP A 41 -12.89 12.01 -7.13
CA ASP A 41 -13.46 11.75 -8.46
C ASP A 41 -12.66 12.39 -9.60
N THR A 42 -11.78 13.35 -9.29
CA THR A 42 -10.98 14.08 -10.29
C THR A 42 -9.58 13.51 -10.44
N TYR A 43 -8.91 13.21 -9.33
CA TYR A 43 -7.48 12.86 -9.31
C TYR A 43 -7.21 11.37 -9.07
N LEU A 44 -8.11 10.66 -8.38
CA LEU A 44 -7.92 9.23 -8.16
C LEU A 44 -7.86 8.43 -9.47
N PRO A 45 -8.67 8.73 -10.52
CA PRO A 45 -8.51 8.08 -11.82
C PRO A 45 -7.12 8.24 -12.42
N GLU A 46 -6.54 9.47 -12.45
CA GLU A 46 -5.19 9.73 -12.96
C GLU A 46 -4.13 8.92 -12.18
N ILE A 47 -4.25 8.88 -10.84
CA ILE A 47 -3.34 8.09 -9.99
C ILE A 47 -3.50 6.58 -10.24
N CYS A 48 -4.73 6.10 -10.46
CA CYS A 48 -4.96 4.69 -10.78
C CYS A 48 -4.38 4.31 -12.14
N ASP A 49 -4.53 5.16 -13.15
CA ASP A 49 -4.00 4.90 -14.50
C ASP A 49 -2.47 4.80 -14.44
N ASP A 50 -1.79 5.70 -13.71
CA ASP A 50 -0.33 5.63 -13.51
C ASP A 50 0.09 4.36 -12.71
N LEU A 51 -0.72 3.95 -11.72
CA LEU A 51 -0.47 2.73 -10.95
C LEU A 51 -0.62 1.49 -11.84
N PHE A 52 -1.66 1.44 -12.66
CA PHE A 52 -1.95 0.29 -13.53
C PHE A 52 -0.84 0.09 -14.55
N GLU A 53 -0.40 1.17 -15.23
CA GLU A 53 0.74 1.12 -16.14
C GLU A 53 2.00 0.61 -15.43
N ALA A 54 2.30 1.11 -14.21
CA ALA A 54 3.48 0.70 -13.48
C ALA A 54 3.41 -0.75 -12.97
N VAL A 55 2.23 -1.25 -12.59
CA VAL A 55 2.01 -2.65 -12.19
C VAL A 55 2.17 -3.56 -13.39
N GLU A 56 1.55 -3.23 -14.54
CA GLU A 56 1.68 -4.00 -15.77
C GLU A 56 3.15 -4.14 -16.21
N ASP A 57 3.86 -3.01 -16.27
CA ASP A 57 5.29 -2.98 -16.61
C ASP A 57 6.11 -3.83 -15.64
N TYR A 58 5.88 -3.69 -14.32
CA TYR A 58 6.62 -4.44 -13.29
C TYR A 58 6.36 -5.95 -13.38
N MET A 59 5.11 -6.37 -13.55
CA MET A 59 4.76 -7.79 -13.67
C MET A 59 5.38 -8.39 -14.93
N ALA A 60 5.35 -7.68 -16.07
CA ALA A 60 5.97 -8.12 -17.32
C ALA A 60 7.50 -8.22 -17.22
N GLU A 61 8.16 -7.20 -16.63
CA GLU A 61 9.62 -7.21 -16.46
C GLU A 61 10.14 -8.34 -15.58
N ASN A 62 9.29 -8.82 -14.65
CA ASN A 62 9.62 -9.90 -13.72
C ASN A 62 9.04 -11.27 -14.13
N GLY A 63 8.34 -11.37 -15.27
CA GLY A 63 7.75 -12.60 -15.78
C GLY A 63 6.62 -13.15 -14.90
N MET A 64 5.81 -12.24 -14.34
CA MET A 64 4.73 -12.53 -13.39
C MET A 64 3.32 -12.34 -13.99
N GLU A 65 3.18 -12.17 -15.30
CA GLU A 65 1.90 -11.82 -15.95
C GLU A 65 0.84 -12.91 -15.82
N ASP A 66 1.25 -14.16 -15.68
CA ASP A 66 0.35 -15.33 -15.61
C ASP A 66 0.11 -15.80 -14.16
N LEU A 67 0.57 -15.05 -13.14
CA LEU A 67 0.44 -15.43 -11.74
C LEU A 67 -0.92 -15.01 -11.16
N GLU A 68 -1.44 -15.82 -10.24
CA GLU A 68 -2.61 -15.48 -9.42
C GLU A 68 -2.20 -14.47 -8.34
N VAL A 69 -2.77 -13.27 -8.40
CA VAL A 69 -2.41 -12.14 -7.52
C VAL A 69 -3.55 -11.79 -6.58
N ALA A 70 -3.25 -11.60 -5.30
CA ALA A 70 -4.15 -10.98 -4.33
C ALA A 70 -3.71 -9.55 -3.99
N VAL A 71 -4.66 -8.62 -3.95
CA VAL A 71 -4.41 -7.22 -3.61
C VAL A 71 -4.98 -6.92 -2.23
N THR A 72 -4.12 -6.50 -1.30
CA THR A 72 -4.52 -6.05 0.03
C THR A 72 -4.06 -4.62 0.31
N VAL A 73 -4.68 -3.93 1.26
CA VAL A 73 -4.31 -2.55 1.61
C VAL A 73 -3.86 -2.40 3.05
N MET A 74 -3.01 -1.41 3.30
CA MET A 74 -2.65 -1.03 4.65
C MET A 74 -3.85 -0.41 5.38
N PRO A 75 -4.24 -0.94 6.56
CA PRO A 75 -5.28 -0.32 7.38
C PRO A 75 -4.83 1.02 7.95
N SER A 76 -5.80 1.89 8.23
CA SER A 76 -5.53 3.19 8.86
C SER A 76 -4.96 3.03 10.29
N HIS A 77 -4.74 4.13 10.99
CA HIS A 77 -4.26 4.10 12.38
C HIS A 77 -5.34 3.66 13.39
N LEU A 78 -6.62 3.68 13.03
CA LEU A 78 -7.73 3.28 13.87
C LEU A 78 -8.11 1.81 13.61
N LYS A 79 -8.50 1.12 14.67
CA LYS A 79 -8.95 -0.28 14.62
C LYS A 79 -10.09 -0.46 13.62
N GLY A 80 -9.95 -1.48 12.76
CA GLY A 80 -10.97 -1.91 11.79
C GLY A 80 -11.32 -0.87 10.73
N THR A 81 -10.42 0.11 10.46
CA THR A 81 -10.71 1.16 9.46
C THR A 81 -9.64 1.20 8.37
N TYR A 82 -10.07 1.59 7.16
CA TYR A 82 -9.22 1.75 5.98
C TYR A 82 -9.42 3.13 5.36
N GLY A 83 -8.45 3.58 4.59
CA GLY A 83 -8.58 4.80 3.79
C GLY A 83 -9.51 4.55 2.60
N GLU A 84 -10.61 5.30 2.48
CA GLU A 84 -11.60 5.09 1.40
C GLU A 84 -10.99 5.19 0.00
N SER A 85 -10.11 6.15 -0.24
CA SER A 85 -9.44 6.30 -1.54
C SER A 85 -8.50 5.13 -1.84
N LEU A 86 -7.83 4.57 -0.83
CA LEU A 86 -6.95 3.42 -0.98
C LEU A 86 -7.73 2.14 -1.29
N LEU A 87 -8.88 1.92 -0.61
CA LEU A 87 -9.80 0.83 -0.92
C LEU A 87 -10.32 0.93 -2.36
N LYS A 88 -10.80 2.10 -2.78
CA LYS A 88 -11.27 2.33 -4.16
C LYS A 88 -10.17 2.03 -5.20
N MET A 89 -8.93 2.38 -4.89
CA MET A 89 -7.79 2.11 -5.77
C MET A 89 -7.50 0.60 -5.86
N ALA A 90 -7.50 -0.11 -4.72
CA ALA A 90 -7.29 -1.56 -4.70
C ALA A 90 -8.40 -2.33 -5.45
N HIS A 91 -9.67 -1.98 -5.23
CA HIS A 91 -10.80 -2.56 -5.95
C HIS A 91 -10.68 -2.36 -7.46
N ARG A 92 -10.31 -1.15 -7.91
CA ARG A 92 -10.11 -0.87 -9.34
C ARG A 92 -8.92 -1.63 -9.92
N LEU A 93 -7.82 -1.75 -9.17
CA LEU A 93 -6.66 -2.54 -9.59
C LEU A 93 -7.03 -4.03 -9.74
N ALA A 94 -7.75 -4.58 -8.76
CA ALA A 94 -8.22 -5.96 -8.81
C ALA A 94 -9.19 -6.20 -9.99
N GLU A 95 -10.12 -5.26 -10.24
CA GLU A 95 -11.05 -5.34 -11.37
C GLU A 95 -10.33 -5.26 -12.72
N GLU A 96 -9.36 -4.35 -12.88
CA GLU A 96 -8.61 -4.14 -14.14
C GLU A 96 -7.83 -5.37 -14.57
N PHE A 97 -7.12 -6.02 -13.63
CA PHE A 97 -6.24 -7.15 -13.92
C PHE A 97 -6.87 -8.52 -13.63
N GLY A 98 -8.09 -8.57 -13.09
CA GLY A 98 -8.73 -9.81 -12.65
C GLY A 98 -8.08 -10.42 -11.42
N TYR A 99 -7.39 -9.62 -10.60
CA TYR A 99 -6.77 -10.04 -9.35
C TYR A 99 -7.81 -10.31 -8.27
N TRP A 100 -7.45 -11.13 -7.30
CA TRP A 100 -8.30 -11.33 -6.14
C TRP A 100 -8.29 -10.09 -5.23
N ASP A 101 -9.48 -9.55 -4.97
CA ASP A 101 -9.67 -8.45 -4.02
C ASP A 101 -9.64 -8.98 -2.58
N ALA A 102 -8.50 -8.87 -1.95
CA ALA A 102 -8.25 -9.17 -0.54
C ALA A 102 -7.96 -7.87 0.25
N SER A 103 -8.63 -6.78 -0.12
CA SER A 103 -8.31 -5.42 0.38
C SER A 103 -8.40 -5.30 1.89
N ASP A 104 -9.17 -6.15 2.57
CA ASP A 104 -9.34 -6.21 4.03
C ASP A 104 -8.60 -7.37 4.71
N LEU A 105 -7.71 -8.08 4.00
CA LEU A 105 -6.94 -9.22 4.53
C LEU A 105 -6.09 -8.83 5.76
N ILE A 106 -5.49 -7.65 5.74
CA ILE A 106 -4.69 -7.13 6.86
C ILE A 106 -5.50 -6.10 7.62
N GLU A 107 -5.78 -6.34 8.90
CA GLU A 107 -6.53 -5.40 9.73
C GLU A 107 -5.71 -4.76 10.85
N ARG A 108 -6.20 -3.60 11.33
CA ARG A 108 -5.73 -2.99 12.57
C ARG A 108 -6.54 -3.54 13.74
N THR A 109 -5.91 -4.32 14.61
CA THR A 109 -6.53 -4.98 15.77
C THR A 109 -6.67 -4.06 16.97
N ALA A 110 -5.88 -2.97 17.04
CA ALA A 110 -5.93 -1.94 18.07
C ALA A 110 -5.53 -0.58 17.49
N ASP A 111 -6.05 0.51 18.07
CA ASP A 111 -5.69 1.87 17.66
C ASP A 111 -4.19 2.14 17.83
N LYS A 112 -3.64 2.90 16.91
CA LYS A 112 -2.25 3.37 16.94
C LYS A 112 -2.20 4.88 16.84
N THR A 113 -1.34 5.53 17.65
CA THR A 113 -1.06 6.97 17.49
C THR A 113 -0.49 7.24 16.09
N LYS A 114 -1.01 8.24 15.42
CA LYS A 114 -0.51 8.66 14.10
C LYS A 114 0.97 8.98 14.15
N SER A 115 1.73 8.53 13.16
CA SER A 115 3.17 8.80 13.06
C SER A 115 3.48 10.29 12.95
N THR A 116 2.57 11.09 12.35
CA THR A 116 2.64 12.56 12.26
C THR A 116 2.45 13.25 13.61
N GLU A 117 1.86 12.57 14.60
CA GLU A 117 1.61 13.06 15.96
C GLU A 117 2.63 12.49 16.97
N GLY A 118 3.83 12.10 16.52
CA GLY A 118 4.90 11.54 17.37
C GLY A 118 4.78 10.03 17.62
N GLY A 119 3.93 9.33 16.85
CA GLY A 119 3.82 7.87 16.93
C GLY A 119 5.11 7.16 16.48
N ILE A 120 5.41 6.02 17.12
CA ILE A 120 6.59 5.21 16.81
C ILE A 120 6.47 4.62 15.40
N ARG A 121 7.49 4.80 14.56
CA ARG A 121 7.57 4.29 13.18
C ARG A 121 8.27 2.94 13.04
N ALA A 122 8.69 2.33 14.14
CA ALA A 122 9.37 1.04 14.11
C ALA A 122 8.43 -0.10 13.71
N VAL A 123 8.92 -1.07 12.95
CA VAL A 123 8.19 -2.27 12.52
C VAL A 123 7.49 -2.96 13.69
N GLY A 124 8.19 -3.14 14.82
CA GLY A 124 7.63 -3.75 16.02
C GLY A 124 6.38 -3.06 16.57
N ALA A 125 6.29 -1.73 16.47
CA ALA A 125 5.10 -0.99 16.91
C ALA A 125 3.88 -1.24 15.99
N HIS A 126 4.11 -1.49 14.70
CA HIS A 126 3.05 -1.89 13.78
C HIS A 126 2.61 -3.33 14.03
N LEU A 127 3.54 -4.25 14.25
CA LEU A 127 3.26 -5.66 14.53
C LEU A 127 2.41 -5.88 15.80
N LEU A 128 2.47 -4.98 16.78
CA LEU A 128 1.62 -5.04 17.97
C LEU A 128 0.14 -4.72 17.69
N THR A 129 -0.16 -4.11 16.56
CA THR A 129 -1.49 -3.60 16.24
C THR A 129 -2.02 -4.03 14.88
N LEU A 130 -1.27 -4.85 14.15
CA LEU A 130 -1.68 -5.45 12.89
C LEU A 130 -1.92 -6.96 13.06
N GLY A 131 -2.86 -7.51 12.29
CA GLY A 131 -3.13 -8.94 12.21
C GLY A 131 -3.82 -9.27 10.90
N LEU A 132 -4.09 -10.55 10.67
CA LEU A 132 -5.03 -10.95 9.62
C LEU A 132 -6.45 -10.68 10.08
N SER A 133 -7.31 -10.30 9.16
CA SER A 133 -8.74 -10.17 9.38
C SER A 133 -9.34 -11.53 9.76
N PRO A 134 -10.24 -11.59 10.76
CA PRO A 134 -10.91 -12.83 11.15
C PRO A 134 -11.79 -13.43 10.04
N ASP A 135 -12.11 -12.66 9.01
CA ASP A 135 -12.89 -13.12 7.86
C ASP A 135 -12.06 -14.01 6.92
N PHE A 136 -10.74 -14.05 7.11
CA PHE A 136 -9.79 -14.92 6.40
C PHE A 136 -9.26 -15.98 7.39
N ASP A 137 -9.91 -17.12 7.45
CA ASP A 137 -9.53 -18.23 8.36
C ASP A 137 -8.15 -18.83 8.00
N GLU A 138 -7.79 -18.78 6.72
CA GLU A 138 -6.51 -19.27 6.20
C GLU A 138 -6.05 -18.39 5.02
N ILE A 139 -4.73 -18.30 4.83
CA ILE A 139 -4.15 -17.75 3.60
C ILE A 139 -4.50 -18.68 2.43
N ASP A 140 -4.99 -18.13 1.33
CA ASP A 140 -5.28 -18.93 0.14
C ASP A 140 -3.96 -19.25 -0.59
N TYR A 141 -3.54 -20.50 -0.50
CA TYR A 141 -2.32 -21.00 -1.15
C TYR A 141 -2.45 -21.16 -2.67
N SER A 142 -3.62 -20.86 -3.27
CA SER A 142 -3.74 -20.76 -4.73
C SER A 142 -3.25 -19.42 -5.28
N VAL A 143 -3.01 -18.44 -4.39
CA VAL A 143 -2.44 -17.13 -4.75
C VAL A 143 -0.92 -17.25 -4.80
N ASP A 144 -0.35 -16.87 -5.94
CA ASP A 144 1.10 -16.90 -6.17
C ASP A 144 1.78 -15.63 -5.60
N VAL A 145 1.10 -14.47 -5.64
CA VAL A 145 1.67 -13.19 -5.23
C VAL A 145 0.68 -12.38 -4.38
N TYR A 146 1.15 -11.82 -3.27
CA TYR A 146 0.42 -10.88 -2.42
C TYR A 146 0.94 -9.46 -2.61
N MET A 147 0.13 -8.58 -3.15
CA MET A 147 0.44 -7.16 -3.38
C MET A 147 -0.13 -6.31 -2.25
N ILE A 148 0.71 -5.65 -1.46
CA ILE A 148 0.30 -4.80 -0.34
C ILE A 148 0.37 -3.33 -0.76
N LEU A 149 -0.76 -2.62 -0.75
CA LEU A 149 -0.84 -1.21 -1.11
C LEU A 149 -0.87 -0.30 0.12
N ASP A 150 -0.12 0.80 0.08
CA ASP A 150 -0.19 1.91 1.05
C ASP A 150 -0.31 3.25 0.31
N ASP A 151 -0.81 4.28 0.98
CA ASP A 151 -0.95 5.61 0.38
C ASP A 151 0.38 6.36 0.32
N ILE A 152 0.99 6.66 1.45
CA ILE A 152 2.25 7.38 1.56
C ILE A 152 3.16 6.68 2.56
N THR A 153 4.32 6.25 2.10
CA THR A 153 5.33 5.68 2.98
C THR A 153 6.43 6.70 3.30
N THR A 154 7.00 6.58 4.50
CA THR A 154 8.21 7.33 4.91
C THR A 154 9.39 6.39 5.04
N SER A 155 9.28 5.41 5.92
CA SER A 155 10.33 4.42 6.23
C SER A 155 9.98 3.00 5.76
N GLY A 156 8.84 2.76 5.12
CA GLY A 156 8.40 1.42 4.76
C GLY A 156 7.97 0.53 5.94
N SER A 157 8.11 1.00 7.19
CA SER A 157 7.92 0.16 8.39
C SER A 157 6.50 -0.44 8.53
N SER A 158 5.47 0.23 8.01
CA SER A 158 4.09 -0.30 7.99
C SER A 158 3.97 -1.47 7.02
N LEU A 159 4.46 -1.29 5.80
CA LEU A 159 4.48 -2.32 4.75
C LEU A 159 5.35 -3.52 5.15
N GLU A 160 6.49 -3.27 5.79
CA GLU A 160 7.35 -4.33 6.31
C GLU A 160 6.66 -5.13 7.43
N ALA A 161 5.93 -4.47 8.32
CA ALA A 161 5.15 -5.18 9.34
C ALA A 161 4.03 -6.03 8.72
N ALA A 162 3.34 -5.51 7.69
CA ALA A 162 2.32 -6.27 6.96
C ALA A 162 2.93 -7.49 6.25
N LYS A 163 4.08 -7.34 5.58
CA LYS A 163 4.84 -8.44 5.01
C LYS A 163 5.13 -9.52 6.05
N GLN A 164 5.62 -9.13 7.24
CA GLN A 164 5.90 -10.07 8.33
C GLN A 164 4.65 -10.79 8.86
N ILE A 165 3.48 -10.15 8.83
CA ILE A 165 2.21 -10.82 9.18
C ILE A 165 1.91 -11.92 8.15
N LEU A 166 2.00 -11.64 6.85
CA LEU A 166 1.77 -12.64 5.80
C LEU A 166 2.77 -13.80 5.91
N VAL A 167 4.06 -13.51 6.07
CA VAL A 167 5.10 -14.55 6.23
C VAL A 167 4.85 -15.46 7.44
N ARG A 168 4.45 -14.90 8.58
CA ARG A 168 4.10 -15.68 9.78
C ARG A 168 2.87 -16.58 9.58
N ASN A 169 2.05 -16.27 8.60
CA ASN A 169 0.87 -17.04 8.24
C ASN A 169 1.08 -17.92 6.99
N GLY A 170 2.32 -18.12 6.55
CA GLY A 170 2.70 -19.14 5.58
C GLY A 170 2.95 -18.64 4.16
N VAL A 171 2.83 -17.32 3.88
CA VAL A 171 3.23 -16.76 2.58
C VAL A 171 4.75 -16.73 2.49
N GLU A 172 5.33 -17.15 1.36
CA GLU A 172 6.78 -17.03 1.14
C GLU A 172 7.17 -15.56 1.00
N GLU A 173 8.34 -15.20 1.52
CA GLU A 173 8.81 -13.82 1.55
C GLU A 173 8.95 -13.21 0.14
N GLY A 174 9.38 -14.04 -0.84
CA GLY A 174 9.54 -13.65 -2.23
C GLY A 174 8.24 -13.40 -2.99
N ASP A 175 7.12 -13.87 -2.46
CA ASP A 175 5.80 -13.75 -3.08
C ASP A 175 5.03 -12.51 -2.60
N ILE A 176 5.71 -11.56 -1.94
CA ILE A 176 5.09 -10.36 -1.39
C ILE A 176 5.68 -9.09 -2.02
N ILE A 177 4.82 -8.34 -2.71
CA ILE A 177 5.16 -7.05 -3.33
C ILE A 177 4.61 -5.92 -2.46
N LYS A 178 5.48 -4.98 -2.07
CA LYS A 178 5.13 -3.80 -1.27
C LYS A 178 5.05 -2.58 -2.19
N ILE A 179 3.88 -1.93 -2.27
CA ILE A 179 3.65 -0.75 -3.11
C ILE A 179 3.12 0.41 -2.27
N ALA A 180 3.70 1.58 -2.42
CA ALA A 180 3.15 2.83 -1.94
C ALA A 180 2.83 3.76 -3.11
N VAL A 181 1.74 4.53 -3.03
CA VAL A 181 1.46 5.55 -4.05
C VAL A 181 2.58 6.60 -4.05
N ALA A 182 3.04 6.99 -2.86
CA ALA A 182 4.11 7.97 -2.77
C ALA A 182 5.09 7.70 -1.61
N LYS A 183 6.32 8.17 -1.80
CA LYS A 183 7.42 8.10 -0.81
C LYS A 183 7.74 9.50 -0.31
N THR A 184 7.67 9.71 1.01
CA THR A 184 8.11 10.98 1.61
C THR A 184 9.61 11.20 1.35
N MET A 185 9.91 12.34 0.73
CA MET A 185 11.27 12.82 0.53
C MET A 185 11.58 13.84 1.62
N HIS A 186 12.82 13.84 2.10
CA HIS A 186 13.34 14.87 2.96
C HIS A 186 14.39 15.66 2.17
N ASP A 187 14.32 16.99 2.19
CA ASP A 187 15.40 17.81 1.65
C ASP A 187 16.62 17.62 2.58
N ASP A 188 17.73 17.13 2.03
CA ASP A 188 19.03 17.04 2.71
C ASP A 188 19.65 18.43 2.91
#